data_4e026e80077449b909773a314023bdf4
#
_entry.id   4e026e80077449b909773a314023bdf4
#
_cell.length_a   1.000
_cell.length_b   1.000
_cell.length_c   1.000
_cell.angle_alpha   90.00
_cell.angle_beta   90.00
_cell.angle_gamma   90.00
#
_symmetry.space_group_name_H-M   'P 1'
#
loop_
_entity.id
_entity.type
_entity.pdbx_description
1 polymer ?
#
loop_
_entity_poly.entity_id
_entity_poly.type
_entity_poly.pdbx_seq_one_letter_code
_entity_poly.pdbx_strand_id
1 'polypeptide(L)'
;SVSNSSTDLIAGYFTDYTAVDDDTAPTAVATGDKVNFLFIKNTDSSNDVYIVLDAGTASTSVTDGIKIAAGNSWFANLPNTTVADIHAISSSSTVTCIVAALLDDVG
;
A
#
# COMPACT_ATOMS: atom_id res chain seq x y z
N SER A 1 -6.99 -1.50 6.46
CA SER A 1 -8.05 -0.76 5.78
C SER A 1 -7.54 0.59 5.29
N VAL A 2 -8.18 1.12 4.27
CA VAL A 2 -7.85 2.40 3.66
C VAL A 2 -8.97 3.38 3.99
N SER A 3 -8.61 4.48 4.66
CA SER A 3 -9.57 5.51 5.04
C SER A 3 -9.72 6.58 3.96
N ASN A 4 -10.69 7.48 4.15
CA ASN A 4 -10.88 8.64 3.26
C ASN A 4 -9.94 9.80 3.62
N SER A 5 -8.75 9.49 4.06
CA SER A 5 -7.65 10.42 4.29
C SER A 5 -6.36 9.75 3.85
N SER A 6 -5.44 10.51 3.29
CA SER A 6 -4.15 9.95 2.85
C SER A 6 -3.39 9.38 4.04
N THR A 7 -3.09 8.09 3.98
CA THR A 7 -2.36 7.39 5.04
C THR A 7 -1.41 6.37 4.43
N ASP A 8 -0.46 5.91 5.24
CA ASP A 8 0.45 4.85 4.84
C ASP A 8 -0.32 3.58 4.54
N LEU A 9 -0.08 2.97 3.40
CA LEU A 9 -0.73 1.72 3.02
C LEU A 9 -0.12 0.54 3.76
N ILE A 10 1.19 0.36 3.64
CA ILE A 10 1.87 -0.84 4.15
C ILE A 10 1.85 -0.86 5.68
N ALA A 11 2.19 0.26 6.32
CA ALA A 11 2.19 0.34 7.78
C ALA A 11 0.80 0.12 8.38
N GLY A 12 -0.27 0.43 7.62
CA GLY A 12 -1.65 0.18 8.07
C GLY A 12 -2.05 -1.28 8.03
N TYR A 13 -1.33 -2.13 7.28
CA TYR A 13 -1.62 -3.56 7.15
C TYR A 13 -0.59 -4.45 7.82
N PHE A 14 0.66 -4.00 7.89
CA PHE A 14 1.77 -4.78 8.41
C PHE A 14 2.44 -4.02 9.54
N THR A 15 1.83 -4.04 10.72
CA THR A 15 2.38 -3.36 11.90
C THR A 15 3.51 -4.16 12.54
N ASP A 16 3.48 -5.48 12.37
CA ASP A 16 4.56 -6.38 12.78
C ASP A 16 5.01 -7.15 11.54
N TYR A 17 6.04 -7.95 11.66
CA TYR A 17 6.45 -8.78 10.54
C TYR A 17 5.31 -9.72 10.15
N THR A 18 4.71 -9.45 9.04
CA THR A 18 3.65 -10.26 8.45
C THR A 18 3.81 -10.37 6.94
N ALA A 19 4.64 -9.53 6.35
CA ALA A 19 4.97 -9.59 4.94
C ALA A 19 6.11 -10.58 4.71
N VAL A 20 6.32 -10.94 3.47
CA VAL A 20 7.47 -11.76 3.11
C VAL A 20 8.73 -10.90 3.21
N ASP A 21 9.64 -11.31 4.04
CA ASP A 21 10.89 -10.65 4.33
C ASP A 21 11.99 -11.71 4.18
N ASP A 22 13.16 -11.31 3.80
CA ASP A 22 14.28 -12.24 3.62
C ASP A 22 15.07 -12.48 4.91
N ASP A 23 14.71 -11.81 5.98
CA ASP A 23 15.33 -12.01 7.28
C ASP A 23 14.96 -13.36 7.87
N THR A 24 15.85 -13.87 8.70
CA THR A 24 15.64 -15.14 9.39
C THR A 24 14.74 -15.02 10.61
N ALA A 25 14.50 -13.82 11.10
CA ALA A 25 13.65 -13.57 12.25
C ALA A 25 12.59 -12.51 11.90
N PRO A 26 11.36 -12.66 12.41
CA PRO A 26 10.35 -11.63 12.21
C PRO A 26 10.78 -10.30 12.82
N THR A 27 10.65 -9.25 12.06
CA THR A 27 10.94 -7.88 12.49
C THR A 27 9.75 -6.99 12.15
N ALA A 28 9.64 -5.85 12.84
CA ALA A 28 8.63 -4.86 12.48
C ALA A 28 8.92 -4.30 11.08
N VAL A 29 7.88 -3.98 10.34
CA VAL A 29 8.01 -3.32 9.06
C VAL A 29 8.48 -1.90 9.29
N ALA A 30 9.65 -1.56 8.76
CA ALA A 30 10.23 -0.23 8.89
C ALA A 30 9.87 0.65 7.70
N THR A 31 9.81 1.96 7.92
CA THR A 31 9.46 2.90 6.86
C THR A 31 10.50 2.96 5.74
N GLY A 32 11.76 2.60 6.05
CA GLY A 32 12.84 2.56 5.07
C GLY A 32 12.98 1.25 4.31
N ASP A 33 12.20 0.23 4.64
CA ASP A 33 12.26 -1.04 3.95
C ASP A 33 11.85 -0.87 2.49
N LYS A 34 12.55 -1.55 1.59
CA LYS A 34 12.22 -1.50 0.16
C LYS A 34 11.05 -2.41 -0.15
N VAL A 35 10.12 -1.90 -0.97
CA VAL A 35 9.01 -2.67 -1.48
C VAL A 35 9.32 -3.04 -2.91
N ASN A 36 9.62 -4.31 -3.16
CA ASN A 36 10.02 -4.78 -4.48
C ASN A 36 8.83 -5.21 -5.33
N PHE A 37 7.76 -5.64 -4.69
CA PHE A 37 6.52 -6.05 -5.35
C PHE A 37 5.35 -5.67 -4.46
N LEU A 38 4.29 -5.16 -5.06
CA LEU A 38 3.07 -4.79 -4.36
C LEU A 38 1.86 -5.32 -5.11
N PHE A 39 0.95 -5.95 -4.37
CA PHE A 39 -0.36 -6.37 -4.85
C PHE A 39 -1.43 -5.77 -3.95
N ILE A 40 -2.48 -5.20 -4.56
CA ILE A 40 -3.62 -4.66 -3.84
C ILE A 40 -4.89 -5.13 -4.54
N LYS A 41 -5.83 -5.66 -3.76
CA LYS A 41 -7.19 -5.92 -4.23
C LYS A 41 -8.17 -5.10 -3.41
N ASN A 42 -8.92 -4.25 -4.09
CA ASN A 42 -10.01 -3.49 -3.48
C ASN A 42 -11.23 -4.41 -3.36
N THR A 43 -11.59 -4.79 -2.14
CA THR A 43 -12.70 -5.71 -1.90
C THR A 43 -14.03 -5.02 -1.71
N ASP A 44 -14.07 -3.68 -1.79
CA ASP A 44 -15.32 -2.94 -1.66
C ASP A 44 -16.21 -3.13 -2.89
N SER A 45 -17.51 -2.96 -2.69
CA SER A 45 -18.47 -3.13 -3.79
C SER A 45 -18.79 -1.82 -4.52
N SER A 46 -18.39 -0.68 -3.97
CA SER A 46 -18.76 0.62 -4.54
C SER A 46 -17.68 1.68 -4.48
N ASN A 47 -16.82 1.66 -3.47
CA ASN A 47 -15.82 2.70 -3.28
C ASN A 47 -14.48 2.33 -3.91
N ASP A 48 -13.79 3.32 -4.46
CA ASP A 48 -12.50 3.15 -5.10
C ASP A 48 -11.37 3.44 -4.12
N VAL A 49 -10.17 2.97 -4.45
CA VAL A 49 -8.93 3.27 -3.73
C VAL A 49 -7.96 3.92 -4.70
N TYR A 50 -7.24 4.92 -4.24
CA TYR A 50 -6.20 5.60 -5.00
C TYR A 50 -4.89 5.50 -4.24
N ILE A 51 -3.80 5.20 -4.93
CA ILE A 51 -2.47 5.09 -4.32
C ILE A 51 -1.47 5.99 -5.02
N VAL A 52 -0.49 6.46 -4.26
CA VAL A 52 0.72 7.12 -4.78
C VAL A 52 1.94 6.35 -4.30
N LEU A 53 3.02 6.44 -5.06
CA LEU A 53 4.25 5.67 -4.82
C LEU A 53 5.48 6.57 -4.64
N ASP A 54 5.28 7.87 -4.52
CA ASP A 54 6.34 8.89 -4.55
C ASP A 54 6.43 9.69 -3.26
N ALA A 55 5.89 9.18 -2.19
CA ALA A 55 5.77 9.85 -0.89
C ALA A 55 4.82 11.05 -0.88
N GLY A 56 4.10 11.28 -1.98
CA GLY A 56 3.13 12.36 -2.05
C GLY A 56 1.86 12.09 -1.27
N THR A 57 1.04 13.10 -1.09
CA THR A 57 -0.28 12.95 -0.48
C THR A 57 -1.20 12.27 -1.49
N ALA A 58 -1.82 11.17 -1.08
CA ALA A 58 -2.82 10.51 -1.93
C ALA A 58 -4.08 11.37 -2.02
N SER A 59 -4.65 11.41 -3.21
CA SER A 59 -5.91 12.13 -3.47
C SER A 59 -6.81 11.27 -4.34
N THR A 60 -8.10 11.62 -4.38
CA THR A 60 -9.08 10.90 -5.19
C THR A 60 -9.07 11.35 -6.66
N SER A 61 -7.90 11.70 -7.16
CA SER A 61 -7.70 12.14 -8.54
C SER A 61 -6.80 11.18 -9.30
N VAL A 62 -7.24 10.77 -10.48
CA VAL A 62 -6.44 9.91 -11.36
C VAL A 62 -5.26 10.65 -11.98
N THR A 63 -5.18 11.98 -11.84
CA THR A 63 -4.03 12.74 -12.30
C THR A 63 -2.85 12.64 -11.34
N ASP A 64 -3.11 12.31 -10.08
CA ASP A 64 -2.09 12.28 -9.02
C ASP A 64 -1.72 10.87 -8.59
N GLY A 65 -2.50 9.86 -8.97
CA GLY A 65 -2.24 8.53 -8.48
C GLY A 65 -2.88 7.44 -9.32
N ILE A 66 -2.75 6.21 -8.83
CA ILE A 66 -3.28 5.01 -9.46
C ILE A 66 -4.62 4.69 -8.85
N LYS A 67 -5.66 4.62 -9.68
CA LYS A 67 -7.01 4.26 -9.24
C LYS A 67 -7.18 2.75 -9.28
N ILE A 68 -7.63 2.18 -8.17
CA ILE A 68 -8.02 0.78 -8.07
C ILE A 68 -9.53 0.76 -7.81
N ALA A 69 -10.29 0.55 -8.86
CA ALA A 69 -11.75 0.59 -8.77
C ALA A 69 -12.29 -0.53 -7.88
N ALA A 70 -13.51 -0.34 -7.38
CA ALA A 70 -14.19 -1.33 -6.56
C ALA A 70 -14.15 -2.71 -7.22
N GLY A 71 -13.73 -3.72 -6.47
CA GLY A 71 -13.62 -5.09 -6.94
C GLY A 71 -12.40 -5.43 -7.77
N ASN A 72 -11.57 -4.46 -8.12
CA ASN A 72 -10.40 -4.66 -8.98
C ASN A 72 -9.12 -4.86 -8.18
N SER A 73 -8.11 -5.40 -8.86
CA SER A 73 -6.77 -5.59 -8.32
C SER A 73 -5.75 -4.82 -9.14
N TRP A 74 -4.62 -4.52 -8.48
CA TRP A 74 -3.47 -3.91 -9.12
C TRP A 74 -2.20 -4.53 -8.54
N PHE A 75 -1.19 -4.76 -9.36
CA PHE A 75 0.10 -5.23 -8.89
C PHE A 75 1.21 -4.77 -9.81
N ALA A 76 2.40 -4.63 -9.24
CA ALA A 76 3.59 -4.28 -10.01
C ALA A 76 4.86 -4.59 -9.23
N ASN A 77 5.96 -4.80 -9.97
CA ASN A 77 7.29 -4.68 -9.42
C ASN A 77 7.62 -3.20 -9.30
N LEU A 78 8.18 -2.79 -8.16
CA LEU A 78 8.42 -1.38 -7.87
C LEU A 78 9.91 -1.08 -7.88
N PRO A 79 10.36 -0.04 -8.62
CA PRO A 79 11.75 0.40 -8.57
C PRO A 79 11.95 1.34 -7.38
N ASN A 80 12.98 1.08 -6.58
CA ASN A 80 13.48 2.00 -5.55
C ASN A 80 12.38 2.68 -4.73
N THR A 81 11.38 1.91 -4.30
CA THR A 81 10.24 2.38 -3.53
C THR A 81 10.33 1.87 -2.12
N THR A 82 10.11 2.72 -1.12
CA THR A 82 10.09 2.33 0.29
C THR A 82 8.67 2.28 0.84
N VAL A 83 8.52 1.66 2.00
CA VAL A 83 7.22 1.62 2.71
C VAL A 83 6.66 3.02 2.90
N ALA A 84 7.50 3.98 3.28
CA ALA A 84 7.09 5.37 3.51
C ALA A 84 6.60 6.08 2.24
N ASP A 85 6.99 5.60 1.07
CA ASP A 85 6.61 6.23 -0.20
C ASP A 85 5.17 5.93 -0.61
N ILE A 86 4.55 4.90 -0.05
CA ILE A 86 3.26 4.39 -0.53
C ILE A 86 2.14 4.89 0.38
N HIS A 87 1.32 5.79 -0.16
CA HIS A 87 0.14 6.30 0.52
C HIS A 87 -1.12 5.93 -0.25
N ALA A 88 -2.23 5.81 0.48
CA ALA A 88 -3.51 5.44 -0.10
C ALA A 88 -4.65 6.26 0.49
N ILE A 89 -5.72 6.39 -0.29
CA ILE A 89 -6.95 7.05 0.13
C ILE A 89 -8.13 6.34 -0.53
N SER A 90 -9.25 6.23 0.18
CA SER A 90 -10.50 5.76 -0.42
C SER A 90 -11.31 6.92 -0.97
N SER A 91 -12.16 6.64 -1.94
CA SER A 91 -13.08 7.64 -2.49
C SER A 91 -14.14 8.08 -1.49
N SER A 92 -14.52 7.21 -0.58
CA SER A 92 -15.50 7.47 0.47
C SER A 92 -15.41 6.38 1.53
N SER A 93 -15.60 6.75 2.79
CA SER A 93 -15.60 5.82 3.91
C SER A 93 -14.30 5.02 4.01
N THR A 94 -14.30 4.01 4.85
CA THR A 94 -13.16 3.11 5.00
C THR A 94 -13.38 1.88 4.12
N VAL A 95 -12.37 1.52 3.35
CA VAL A 95 -12.39 0.39 2.42
C VAL A 95 -11.43 -0.68 2.93
N THR A 96 -11.88 -1.93 2.92
CA THR A 96 -11.01 -3.07 3.23
C THR A 96 -10.37 -3.57 1.94
N CYS A 97 -9.05 -3.68 1.94
CA CYS A 97 -8.28 -4.21 0.83
C CYS A 97 -7.53 -5.46 1.25
N ILE A 98 -7.17 -6.28 0.27
CA ILE A 98 -6.18 -7.33 0.45
C ILE A 98 -4.87 -6.77 -0.08
N VAL A 99 -3.83 -6.76 0.76
CA VAL A 99 -2.52 -6.23 0.39
C VAL A 99 -1.47 -7.30 0.60
N ALA A 100 -0.61 -7.48 -0.38
CA ALA A 100 0.57 -8.34 -0.27
C ALA A 100 1.78 -7.60 -0.81
N ALA A 101 2.92 -7.76 -0.16
CA ALA A 101 4.14 -7.08 -0.55
C ALA A 101 5.35 -7.98 -0.32
N LEU A 102 6.35 -7.85 -1.19
CA LEU A 102 7.67 -8.42 -0.98
C LEU A 102 8.59 -7.28 -0.55
N LEU A 103 9.17 -7.41 0.62
CA LEU A 103 9.99 -6.38 1.22
C LEU A 103 11.44 -6.82 1.32
N ASP A 104 12.35 -5.88 1.10
CA ASP A 104 13.76 -6.03 1.46
C ASP A 104 14.00 -5.21 2.72
N ASP A 105 14.39 -5.89 3.77
CA ASP A 105 14.76 -5.24 5.02
C ASP A 105 16.13 -4.58 4.85
N VAL A 106 16.18 -3.26 5.00
CA VAL A 106 17.43 -2.49 4.87
C VAL A 106 17.99 -2.03 6.20
N GLY A 107 17.34 -2.39 7.27
CA GLY A 107 17.71 -1.97 8.59
C GLY A 107 17.89 -3.07 9.54
#